data_250182efe473ef2324afb7f556ea5ee1
#
_entry.id   250182efe473ef2324afb7f556ea5ee1
#
_cell.length_a   1.000
_cell.length_b   1.000
_cell.length_c   1.000
_cell.angle_alpha   90.00
_cell.angle_beta   90.00
_cell.angle_gamma   90.00
#
_symmetry.space_group_name_H-M   'P 1'
#
loop_
_entity.id
_entity.type
_entity.pdbx_description
1 polymer ?
#
loop_
_entity_poly.entity_id
_entity_poly.type
_entity_poly.pdbx_seq_one_letter_code
_entity_poly.pdbx_strand_id
1 'polypeptide(L)'
;ALAGRVHPRFAQVFAVLVYLSIGPCLAIPRTASTSFEMLTPLVGRSAPGQFIYSLVFFAAAYFVALKPEKLTQRLGRILCPALLVLIVVLFAGCILRPASPGYGTPAEAYAALPAAQGVLDGYQTMDALAALNFGAVIALNIQAVGITEEAAVRRGTIRAGFIAGGMLLVVYAMLTHIGGISGAAFPGSDTGASVLTALADSLFGR
;
A
#
# COMPACT_ATOMS: atom_id res chain seq x y z
N ALA A 1 4.69 24.28 -4.82
CA ALA A 1 4.87 23.25 -3.80
C ALA A 1 4.71 23.86 -2.40
N LEU A 2 4.04 23.15 -1.46
CA LEU A 2 3.76 23.66 -0.10
C LEU A 2 5.05 24.04 0.65
N ALA A 3 6.08 23.19 0.55
CA ALA A 3 7.39 23.44 1.18
C ALA A 3 8.11 24.69 0.63
N GLY A 4 7.88 25.07 -0.62
CA GLY A 4 8.47 26.27 -1.22
C GLY A 4 7.93 27.58 -0.66
N ARG A 5 6.79 27.53 0.04
CA ARG A 5 6.23 28.70 0.74
C ARG A 5 6.97 29.04 2.04
N VAL A 6 7.71 28.09 2.59
CA VAL A 6 8.51 28.29 3.80
C VAL A 6 9.88 28.87 3.43
N HIS A 7 10.64 28.15 2.62
CA HIS A 7 11.93 28.59 2.11
C HIS A 7 12.37 27.71 0.93
N PRO A 8 12.99 28.24 -0.16
CA PRO A 8 13.40 27.47 -1.33
C PRO A 8 14.37 26.33 -1.02
N ARG A 9 15.39 26.57 -0.18
CA ARG A 9 16.35 25.54 0.23
C ARG A 9 15.70 24.45 1.07
N PHE A 10 14.80 24.80 1.97
CA PHE A 10 14.03 23.84 2.74
C PHE A 10 13.19 22.94 1.85
N ALA A 11 12.53 23.51 0.83
CA ALA A 11 11.75 22.75 -0.13
C ALA A 11 12.59 21.73 -0.90
N GLN A 12 13.79 22.09 -1.30
CA GLN A 12 14.71 21.18 -2.01
C GLN A 12 15.16 20.03 -1.10
N VAL A 13 15.65 20.33 0.10
CA VAL A 13 16.11 19.31 1.06
C VAL A 13 14.95 18.38 1.43
N PHE A 14 13.80 18.96 1.76
CA PHE A 14 12.59 18.20 2.11
C PHE A 14 12.14 17.27 0.96
N ALA A 15 12.09 17.78 -0.26
CA ALA A 15 11.73 16.97 -1.42
C ALA A 15 12.72 15.82 -1.65
N VAL A 16 14.03 16.09 -1.57
CA VAL A 16 15.06 15.05 -1.70
C VAL A 16 14.89 13.98 -0.61
N LEU A 17 14.70 14.37 0.64
CA LEU A 17 14.49 13.42 1.74
C LEU A 17 13.23 12.56 1.54
N VAL A 18 12.13 13.16 1.11
CA VAL A 18 10.88 12.44 0.83
C VAL A 18 11.08 11.46 -0.34
N TYR A 19 11.71 11.87 -1.43
CA TYR A 19 11.99 11.00 -2.57
C TYR A 19 12.94 9.85 -2.22
N LEU A 20 13.98 10.10 -1.42
CA LEU A 20 14.89 9.06 -0.95
C LEU A 20 14.19 8.07 -0.01
N SER A 21 13.34 8.57 0.91
CA SER A 21 12.61 7.71 1.84
C SER A 21 11.59 6.83 1.14
N ILE A 22 10.76 7.39 0.25
CA ILE A 22 9.74 6.62 -0.48
C ILE A 22 10.40 5.73 -1.54
N GLY A 23 11.47 6.19 -2.19
CA GLY A 23 12.19 5.46 -3.21
C GLY A 23 13.14 4.40 -2.63
N PRO A 24 14.45 4.57 -2.83
CA PRO A 24 15.44 3.52 -2.62
C PRO A 24 15.67 3.12 -1.17
N CYS A 25 15.35 3.97 -0.18
CA CYS A 25 15.72 3.70 1.21
C CYS A 25 14.72 2.82 1.95
N LEU A 26 13.42 2.99 1.74
CA LEU A 26 12.38 2.33 2.55
C LEU A 26 11.33 1.59 1.71
N ALA A 27 10.57 2.31 0.86
CA ALA A 27 9.37 1.73 0.27
C ALA A 27 9.70 0.69 -0.82
N ILE A 28 10.63 0.98 -1.73
CA ILE A 28 10.97 0.07 -2.83
C ILE A 28 11.58 -1.26 -2.33
N PRO A 29 12.57 -1.28 -1.43
CA PRO A 29 13.08 -2.54 -0.87
C PRO A 29 12.00 -3.32 -0.10
N ARG A 30 11.13 -2.62 0.62
CA ARG A 30 10.01 -3.24 1.36
C ARG A 30 9.04 -3.96 0.43
N THR A 31 8.73 -3.41 -0.77
CA THR A 31 7.83 -4.09 -1.70
C THR A 31 8.37 -5.43 -2.17
N ALA A 32 9.67 -5.54 -2.44
CA ALA A 32 10.30 -6.79 -2.84
C ALA A 32 10.30 -7.82 -1.70
N SER A 33 10.61 -7.42 -0.47
CA SER A 33 10.60 -8.34 0.68
C SER A 33 9.19 -8.80 1.04
N THR A 34 8.20 -7.92 1.06
CA THR A 34 6.80 -8.28 1.34
C THR A 34 6.24 -9.23 0.28
N SER A 35 6.55 -9.01 -1.00
CA SER A 35 6.10 -9.91 -2.06
C SER A 35 6.80 -11.27 -2.00
N PHE A 36 8.06 -11.35 -1.56
CA PHE A 36 8.75 -12.60 -1.30
C PHE A 36 8.15 -13.37 -0.12
N GLU A 37 7.74 -12.67 0.95
CA GLU A 37 7.05 -13.30 2.08
C GLU A 37 5.79 -14.06 1.66
N MET A 38 5.01 -13.53 0.72
CA MET A 38 3.82 -14.22 0.20
C MET A 38 4.17 -15.51 -0.57
N LEU A 39 5.39 -15.61 -1.13
CA LEU A 39 5.87 -16.81 -1.81
C LEU A 39 6.59 -17.79 -0.87
N THR A 40 6.91 -17.39 0.34
CA THR A 40 7.62 -18.21 1.32
C THR A 40 6.97 -19.58 1.57
N PRO A 41 5.64 -19.74 1.62
CA PRO A 41 5.01 -21.04 1.78
C PRO A 41 5.27 -22.01 0.62
N LEU A 42 5.59 -21.49 -0.57
CA LEU A 42 5.85 -22.28 -1.78
C LEU A 42 7.35 -22.58 -1.97
N VAL A 43 8.21 -21.59 -1.67
CA VAL A 43 9.65 -21.64 -2.02
C VAL A 43 10.53 -21.92 -0.79
N GLY A 44 9.99 -21.72 0.42
CA GLY A 44 10.75 -21.79 1.67
C GLY A 44 11.51 -20.50 1.96
N ARG A 45 11.85 -20.28 3.25
CA ARG A 45 12.69 -19.15 3.69
C ARG A 45 14.16 -19.49 3.44
N SER A 46 14.78 -18.80 2.47
CA SER A 46 16.22 -18.86 2.26
C SER A 46 16.77 -17.50 1.87
N ALA A 47 17.88 -17.09 2.48
CA ALA A 47 18.54 -15.83 2.15
C ALA A 47 18.97 -15.72 0.68
N PRO A 48 19.57 -16.76 0.06
CA PRO A 48 19.89 -16.74 -1.37
C PRO A 48 18.63 -16.69 -2.24
N GLY A 49 17.54 -17.36 -1.85
CA GLY A 49 16.27 -17.31 -2.57
C GLY A 49 15.66 -15.89 -2.58
N GLN A 50 15.69 -15.21 -1.44
CA GLN A 50 15.23 -13.83 -1.34
C GLN A 50 16.08 -12.88 -2.21
N PHE A 51 17.40 -13.08 -2.24
CA PHE A 51 18.29 -12.27 -3.07
C PHE A 51 18.01 -12.44 -4.56
N ILE A 52 17.90 -13.69 -5.04
CA ILE A 52 17.58 -14.01 -6.44
C ILE A 52 16.20 -13.43 -6.81
N TYR A 53 15.21 -13.65 -5.95
CA TYR A 53 13.87 -13.08 -6.15
C TYR A 53 13.91 -11.56 -6.28
N SER A 54 14.60 -10.87 -5.38
CA SER A 54 14.71 -9.41 -5.41
C SER A 54 15.39 -8.92 -6.69
N LEU A 55 16.43 -9.63 -7.16
CA LEU A 55 17.10 -9.30 -8.41
C LEU A 55 16.15 -9.41 -9.61
N VAL A 56 15.39 -10.50 -9.69
CA VAL A 56 14.40 -10.72 -10.76
C VAL A 56 13.27 -9.69 -10.67
N PHE A 57 12.78 -9.41 -9.45
CA PHE A 57 11.74 -8.43 -9.20
C PHE A 57 12.17 -7.03 -9.68
N PHE A 58 13.36 -6.58 -9.30
CA PHE A 58 13.86 -5.27 -9.70
C PHE A 58 14.22 -5.19 -11.19
N ALA A 59 14.72 -6.27 -11.77
CA ALA A 59 14.93 -6.35 -13.20
C ALA A 59 13.59 -6.21 -13.96
N ALA A 60 12.56 -6.96 -13.56
CA ALA A 60 11.23 -6.85 -14.15
C ALA A 60 10.64 -5.43 -13.97
N ALA A 61 10.74 -4.86 -12.76
CA ALA A 61 10.30 -3.50 -12.48
C ALA A 61 11.01 -2.47 -13.37
N TYR A 62 12.31 -2.62 -13.57
CA TYR A 62 13.11 -1.75 -14.46
C TYR A 62 12.60 -1.80 -15.91
N PHE A 63 12.41 -3.01 -16.47
CA PHE A 63 11.90 -3.14 -17.85
C PHE A 63 10.49 -2.55 -18.02
N VAL A 64 9.65 -2.69 -17.00
CA VAL A 64 8.29 -2.12 -17.00
C VAL A 64 8.36 -0.59 -16.89
N ALA A 65 9.26 -0.04 -16.08
CA ALA A 65 9.46 1.40 -15.87
C ALA A 65 10.06 2.13 -17.09
N LEU A 66 10.72 1.43 -18.02
CA LEU A 66 11.25 2.02 -19.25
C LEU A 66 10.16 2.65 -20.15
N LYS A 67 8.89 2.29 -19.96
CA LYS A 67 7.75 2.85 -20.72
C LYS A 67 6.70 3.42 -19.78
N PRO A 68 6.96 4.57 -19.14
CA PRO A 68 6.11 5.12 -18.07
C PRO A 68 4.70 5.49 -18.53
N GLU A 69 4.51 5.94 -19.76
CA GLU A 69 3.20 6.31 -20.29
C GLU A 69 2.22 5.12 -20.33
N LYS A 70 2.71 3.95 -20.78
CA LYS A 70 1.90 2.72 -20.82
C LYS A 70 1.70 2.12 -19.44
N LEU A 71 2.65 2.35 -18.54
CA LEU A 71 2.61 1.86 -17.17
C LEU A 71 1.44 2.47 -16.40
N THR A 72 1.33 3.80 -16.37
CA THR A 72 0.24 4.52 -15.67
C THR A 72 -1.14 4.06 -16.14
N GLN A 73 -1.30 3.89 -17.46
CA GLN A 73 -2.56 3.43 -18.04
C GLN A 73 -2.88 1.97 -17.68
N ARG A 74 -1.89 1.07 -17.70
CA ARG A 74 -2.09 -0.35 -17.38
C ARG A 74 -2.32 -0.57 -15.88
N LEU A 75 -1.56 0.11 -15.03
CA LEU A 75 -1.74 0.05 -13.57
C LEU A 75 -3.14 0.51 -13.18
N GLY A 76 -3.55 1.68 -13.64
CA GLY A 76 -4.85 2.24 -13.28
C GLY A 76 -6.04 1.47 -13.87
N ARG A 77 -5.89 0.90 -15.07
CA ARG A 77 -7.01 0.26 -15.77
C ARG A 77 -7.18 -1.23 -15.45
N ILE A 78 -6.11 -1.92 -15.09
CA ILE A 78 -6.14 -3.38 -14.88
C ILE A 78 -5.75 -3.74 -13.45
N LEU A 79 -4.55 -3.34 -13.00
CA LEU A 79 -4.06 -3.77 -11.69
C LEU A 79 -4.87 -3.21 -10.53
N CYS A 80 -5.20 -1.93 -10.57
CA CYS A 80 -5.93 -1.31 -9.47
C CYS A 80 -7.33 -1.91 -9.28
N PRO A 81 -8.19 -2.05 -10.32
CA PRO A 81 -9.46 -2.74 -10.17
C PRO A 81 -9.31 -4.20 -9.77
N ALA A 82 -8.34 -4.93 -10.34
CA ALA A 82 -8.10 -6.33 -9.97
C ALA A 82 -7.75 -6.48 -8.49
N LEU A 83 -6.89 -5.61 -7.96
CA LEU A 83 -6.50 -5.60 -6.56
C LEU A 83 -7.68 -5.28 -5.64
N LEU A 84 -8.51 -4.28 -6.01
CA LEU A 84 -9.72 -3.95 -5.25
C LEU A 84 -10.71 -5.10 -5.23
N VAL A 85 -10.94 -5.75 -6.37
CA VAL A 85 -11.82 -6.94 -6.45
C VAL A 85 -11.28 -8.06 -5.56
N LEU A 86 -9.97 -8.29 -5.56
CA LEU A 86 -9.34 -9.34 -4.76
C LEU A 86 -9.50 -9.07 -3.25
N ILE A 87 -9.32 -7.82 -2.82
CA ILE A 87 -9.56 -7.42 -1.42
C ILE A 87 -11.04 -7.61 -1.04
N VAL A 88 -11.98 -7.22 -1.91
CA VAL A 88 -13.41 -7.41 -1.68
C VAL A 88 -13.77 -8.90 -1.59
N VAL A 89 -13.19 -9.74 -2.45
CA VAL A 89 -13.40 -11.20 -2.43
C VAL A 89 -12.88 -11.81 -1.13
N LEU A 90 -11.67 -11.43 -0.68
CA LEU A 90 -11.11 -11.87 0.60
C LEU A 90 -11.99 -11.41 1.78
N PHE A 91 -12.44 -10.16 1.76
CA PHE A 91 -13.32 -9.62 2.80
C PHE A 91 -14.67 -10.34 2.84
N ALA A 92 -15.30 -10.55 1.69
CA ALA A 92 -16.54 -11.31 1.57
C ALA A 92 -16.35 -12.77 2.04
N GLY A 93 -15.25 -13.39 1.65
CA GLY A 93 -14.88 -14.73 2.13
C GLY A 93 -14.72 -14.79 3.65
N CYS A 94 -14.07 -13.80 4.23
CA CYS A 94 -13.91 -13.68 5.67
C CYS A 94 -15.24 -13.51 6.42
N ILE A 95 -16.22 -12.79 5.85
CA ILE A 95 -17.56 -12.64 6.43
C ILE A 95 -18.37 -13.92 6.29
N LEU A 96 -18.34 -14.57 5.13
CA LEU A 96 -19.12 -15.77 4.84
C LEU A 96 -18.59 -17.02 5.58
N ARG A 97 -17.27 -17.08 5.76
CA ARG A 97 -16.57 -18.17 6.45
C ARG A 97 -15.52 -17.58 7.39
N PRO A 98 -15.95 -17.03 8.54
CA PRO A 98 -15.01 -16.45 9.48
C PRO A 98 -14.05 -17.52 10.01
N ALA A 99 -12.75 -17.22 9.95
CA ALA A 99 -11.70 -18.12 10.45
C ALA A 99 -11.75 -18.28 11.98
N SER A 100 -12.36 -17.30 12.70
CA SER A 100 -12.57 -17.31 14.14
C SER A 100 -13.97 -16.83 14.46
N PRO A 101 -14.62 -17.30 15.57
CA PRO A 101 -15.95 -16.85 15.98
C PRO A 101 -16.00 -15.39 16.46
N GLY A 102 -14.86 -14.71 16.56
CA GLY A 102 -14.79 -13.32 17.00
C GLY A 102 -13.38 -12.74 16.86
N TYR A 103 -13.24 -11.47 17.25
CA TYR A 103 -11.95 -10.82 17.37
C TYR A 103 -11.15 -11.45 18.51
N GLY A 104 -9.84 -11.63 18.30
CA GLY A 104 -8.93 -12.09 19.34
C GLY A 104 -8.73 -11.07 20.46
N THR A 105 -7.92 -11.45 21.45
CA THR A 105 -7.48 -10.53 22.49
C THR A 105 -6.64 -9.42 21.86
N PRO A 106 -6.87 -8.14 22.23
CA PRO A 106 -6.04 -7.05 21.72
C PRO A 106 -4.56 -7.28 22.07
N ALA A 107 -3.68 -6.96 21.14
CA ALA A 107 -2.25 -6.93 21.42
C ALA A 107 -1.94 -5.93 22.55
N GLU A 108 -0.90 -6.19 23.35
CA GLU A 108 -0.54 -5.35 24.52
C GLU A 108 -0.41 -3.86 24.18
N ALA A 109 0.11 -3.54 22.99
CA ALA A 109 0.23 -2.16 22.51
C ALA A 109 -1.13 -1.44 22.41
N TYR A 110 -2.21 -2.16 22.18
CA TYR A 110 -3.58 -1.62 22.07
C TYR A 110 -4.35 -1.65 23.40
N ALA A 111 -3.81 -2.27 24.45
CA ALA A 111 -4.53 -2.45 25.73
C ALA A 111 -4.76 -1.11 26.48
N ALA A 112 -3.78 -0.20 26.45
CA ALA A 112 -3.84 1.06 27.22
C ALA A 112 -4.51 2.19 26.42
N LEU A 113 -4.09 2.44 25.19
CA LEU A 113 -4.52 3.57 24.35
C LEU A 113 -4.75 3.12 22.89
N PRO A 114 -5.83 2.37 22.61
CA PRO A 114 -6.05 1.79 21.28
C PRO A 114 -6.15 2.84 20.16
N ALA A 115 -6.76 3.99 20.43
CA ALA A 115 -6.88 5.05 19.43
C ALA A 115 -5.51 5.69 19.09
N ALA A 116 -4.67 5.93 20.09
CA ALA A 116 -3.34 6.50 19.87
C ALA A 116 -2.44 5.51 19.11
N GLN A 117 -2.47 4.22 19.47
CA GLN A 117 -1.73 3.18 18.76
C GLN A 117 -2.22 3.04 17.32
N GLY A 118 -3.53 3.07 17.09
CA GLY A 118 -4.10 3.02 15.73
C GLY A 118 -3.66 4.21 14.86
N VAL A 119 -3.54 5.41 15.43
CA VAL A 119 -3.00 6.58 14.73
C VAL A 119 -1.52 6.39 14.39
N LEU A 120 -0.72 5.86 15.31
CA LEU A 120 0.70 5.59 15.08
C LEU A 120 0.89 4.54 13.98
N ASP A 121 0.15 3.44 14.02
CA ASP A 121 0.24 2.39 13.02
C ASP A 121 -0.28 2.87 11.66
N GLY A 122 -1.36 3.66 11.64
CA GLY A 122 -1.85 4.31 10.42
C GLY A 122 -0.82 5.29 9.82
N TYR A 123 -0.07 6.00 10.65
CA TYR A 123 1.00 6.88 10.17
C TYR A 123 2.17 6.08 9.55
N GLN A 124 2.47 4.89 10.07
CA GLN A 124 3.51 4.01 9.54
C GLN A 124 3.20 3.45 8.14
N THR A 125 1.96 3.53 7.66
CA THR A 125 1.62 3.18 6.27
C THR A 125 2.24 4.12 5.24
N MET A 126 2.75 5.28 5.68
CA MET A 126 3.39 6.32 4.87
C MET A 126 2.50 6.96 3.79
N ASP A 127 1.19 6.77 3.84
CA ASP A 127 0.27 7.31 2.84
C ASP A 127 0.28 8.84 2.79
N ALA A 128 0.45 9.50 3.93
CA ALA A 128 0.56 10.96 4.00
C ALA A 128 1.80 11.48 3.25
N LEU A 129 2.93 10.78 3.35
CA LEU A 129 4.16 11.11 2.61
C LEU A 129 4.01 10.80 1.12
N ALA A 130 3.39 9.65 0.80
CA ALA A 130 3.09 9.26 -0.57
C ALA A 130 2.14 10.24 -1.26
N ALA A 131 1.12 10.75 -0.55
CA ALA A 131 0.16 11.72 -1.08
C ALA A 131 0.81 13.02 -1.55
N LEU A 132 1.90 13.47 -0.90
CA LEU A 132 2.66 14.64 -1.33
C LEU A 132 3.29 14.45 -2.72
N ASN A 133 3.84 13.26 -2.98
CA ASN A 133 4.43 12.93 -4.27
C ASN A 133 3.37 12.66 -5.34
N PHE A 134 2.37 11.85 -5.02
CA PHE A 134 1.32 11.50 -5.97
C PHE A 134 0.43 12.68 -6.33
N GLY A 135 0.22 13.64 -5.42
CA GLY A 135 -0.50 14.87 -5.71
C GLY A 135 0.16 15.68 -6.84
N ALA A 136 1.49 15.72 -6.87
CA ALA A 136 2.22 16.38 -7.96
C ALA A 136 2.06 15.60 -9.29
N VAL A 137 2.16 14.28 -9.25
CA VAL A 137 1.98 13.41 -10.43
C VAL A 137 0.57 13.53 -11.00
N ILE A 138 -0.46 13.57 -10.15
CA ILE A 138 -1.86 13.77 -10.56
C ILE A 138 -2.02 15.11 -11.24
N ALA A 139 -1.47 16.20 -10.67
CA ALA A 139 -1.53 17.52 -11.27
C ALA A 139 -0.89 17.55 -12.65
N LEU A 140 0.29 16.93 -12.82
CA LEU A 140 0.97 16.80 -14.10
C LEU A 140 0.15 15.98 -15.12
N ASN A 141 -0.48 14.89 -14.69
CA ASN A 141 -1.33 14.09 -15.56
C ASN A 141 -2.58 14.86 -16.02
N ILE A 142 -3.20 15.67 -15.15
CA ILE A 142 -4.32 16.53 -15.52
C ILE A 142 -3.88 17.57 -16.57
N GLN A 143 -2.69 18.16 -16.42
CA GLN A 143 -2.13 19.07 -17.40
C GLN A 143 -1.83 18.38 -18.73
N ALA A 144 -1.32 17.17 -18.71
CA ALA A 144 -1.02 16.38 -19.90
C ALA A 144 -2.27 16.03 -20.74
N VAL A 145 -3.44 15.99 -20.12
CA VAL A 145 -4.75 15.82 -20.82
C VAL A 145 -5.26 17.12 -21.46
N GLY A 146 -4.50 18.23 -21.31
CA GLY A 146 -4.83 19.51 -21.93
C GLY A 146 -5.54 20.53 -21.01
N ILE A 147 -5.72 20.21 -19.73
CA ILE A 147 -6.27 21.13 -18.74
C ILE A 147 -5.12 21.95 -18.16
N THR A 148 -4.91 23.16 -18.68
CA THR A 148 -3.80 24.04 -18.29
C THR A 148 -4.20 25.14 -17.29
N GLU A 149 -5.50 25.39 -17.12
CA GLU A 149 -5.99 26.38 -16.16
C GLU A 149 -5.65 25.96 -14.73
N GLU A 150 -4.89 26.77 -14.01
CA GLU A 150 -4.39 26.47 -12.66
C GLU A 150 -5.51 26.15 -11.67
N ALA A 151 -6.62 26.88 -11.73
CA ALA A 151 -7.77 26.65 -10.87
C ALA A 151 -8.48 25.31 -11.17
N ALA A 152 -8.54 24.90 -12.43
CA ALA A 152 -9.12 23.63 -12.84
C ALA A 152 -8.21 22.44 -12.42
N VAL A 153 -6.91 22.56 -12.64
CA VAL A 153 -5.92 21.57 -12.18
C VAL A 153 -5.99 21.37 -10.67
N ARG A 154 -6.02 22.46 -9.91
CA ARG A 154 -6.12 22.40 -8.43
C ARG A 154 -7.41 21.73 -7.99
N ARG A 155 -8.57 22.10 -8.55
CA ARG A 155 -9.87 21.48 -8.23
C ARG A 155 -9.89 20.01 -8.59
N GLY A 156 -9.34 19.63 -9.75
CA GLY A 156 -9.23 18.26 -10.21
C GLY A 156 -8.36 17.41 -9.25
N THR A 157 -7.21 17.94 -8.86
CA THR A 157 -6.30 17.24 -7.92
C THR A 157 -6.95 17.06 -6.55
N ILE A 158 -7.64 18.08 -6.02
CA ILE A 158 -8.34 17.98 -4.73
C ILE A 158 -9.46 16.93 -4.80
N ARG A 159 -10.28 16.92 -5.86
CA ARG A 159 -11.34 15.92 -6.04
C ARG A 159 -10.78 14.50 -6.15
N ALA A 160 -9.72 14.32 -6.93
CA ALA A 160 -9.02 13.02 -7.02
C ALA A 160 -8.49 12.57 -5.66
N GLY A 161 -7.94 13.48 -4.86
CA GLY A 161 -7.46 13.21 -3.51
C GLY A 161 -8.57 12.75 -2.56
N PHE A 162 -9.73 13.42 -2.58
CA PHE A 162 -10.88 13.01 -1.76
C PHE A 162 -11.43 11.64 -2.16
N ILE A 163 -11.53 11.35 -3.46
CA ILE A 163 -11.98 10.04 -3.95
C ILE A 163 -10.99 8.96 -3.53
N ALA A 164 -9.70 9.19 -3.75
CA ALA A 164 -8.65 8.24 -3.36
C ALA A 164 -8.63 8.00 -1.85
N GLY A 165 -8.73 9.06 -1.04
CA GLY A 165 -8.80 8.96 0.42
C GLY A 165 -10.02 8.17 0.90
N GLY A 166 -11.19 8.41 0.30
CA GLY A 166 -12.40 7.64 0.60
C GLY A 166 -12.28 6.16 0.24
N MET A 167 -11.68 5.85 -0.91
CA MET A 167 -11.41 4.46 -1.31
C MET A 167 -10.42 3.79 -0.37
N LEU A 168 -9.33 4.47 0.02
CA LEU A 168 -8.36 3.96 0.99
C LEU A 168 -9.00 3.70 2.35
N LEU A 169 -9.87 4.59 2.83
CA LEU A 169 -10.60 4.38 4.09
C LEU A 169 -11.39 3.07 4.06
N VAL A 170 -12.13 2.80 2.98
CA VAL A 170 -12.90 1.57 2.82
C VAL A 170 -11.97 0.35 2.76
N VAL A 171 -10.88 0.42 2.00
CA VAL A 171 -9.90 -0.68 1.91
C VAL A 171 -9.28 -0.97 3.27
N TYR A 172 -8.85 0.04 4.01
CA TYR A 172 -8.28 -0.14 5.34
C TYR A 172 -9.29 -0.69 6.35
N ALA A 173 -10.55 -0.26 6.29
CA ALA A 173 -11.60 -0.82 7.13
C ALA A 173 -11.80 -2.33 6.85
N MET A 174 -11.82 -2.73 5.58
CA MET A 174 -11.88 -4.14 5.19
C MET A 174 -10.67 -4.93 5.68
N LEU A 175 -9.46 -4.43 5.46
CA LEU A 175 -8.22 -5.08 5.89
C LEU A 175 -8.10 -5.18 7.42
N THR A 176 -8.53 -4.16 8.15
CA THR A 176 -8.55 -4.17 9.62
C THR A 176 -9.50 -5.25 10.14
N HIS A 177 -10.68 -5.37 9.53
CA HIS A 177 -11.63 -6.43 9.88
C HIS A 177 -11.07 -7.83 9.60
N ILE A 178 -10.48 -8.02 8.42
CA ILE A 178 -9.79 -9.27 8.06
C ILE A 178 -8.69 -9.59 9.07
N GLY A 179 -7.82 -8.61 9.37
CA GLY A 179 -6.71 -8.77 10.30
C GLY A 179 -7.18 -9.13 11.71
N GLY A 180 -8.25 -8.50 12.20
CA GLY A 180 -8.78 -8.75 13.54
C GLY A 180 -9.32 -10.16 13.72
N ILE A 181 -10.03 -10.70 12.73
CA ILE A 181 -10.57 -12.06 12.76
C ILE A 181 -9.49 -13.10 12.46
N SER A 182 -8.66 -12.85 11.43
CA SER A 182 -7.65 -13.82 10.99
C SER A 182 -6.46 -13.89 11.93
N GLY A 183 -6.07 -12.79 12.56
CA GLY A 183 -5.00 -12.77 13.56
C GLY A 183 -5.30 -13.65 14.77
N ALA A 184 -6.56 -13.76 15.16
CA ALA A 184 -7.01 -14.67 16.23
C ALA A 184 -6.95 -16.14 15.79
N ALA A 185 -7.22 -16.42 14.52
CA ALA A 185 -7.24 -17.78 13.98
C ALA A 185 -5.87 -18.35 13.66
N PHE A 186 -4.91 -17.48 13.31
CA PHE A 186 -3.57 -17.87 12.86
C PHE A 186 -2.48 -17.28 13.77
N PRO A 187 -2.37 -17.73 15.03
CA PRO A 187 -1.33 -17.30 15.95
C PRO A 187 0.04 -17.72 15.39
N GLY A 188 0.96 -16.78 15.26
CA GLY A 188 2.31 -17.01 14.68
C GLY A 188 2.49 -16.41 13.30
N SER A 189 1.51 -15.68 12.80
CA SER A 189 1.66 -14.83 11.62
C SER A 189 2.24 -13.49 12.04
N ASP A 190 3.55 -13.31 11.83
CA ASP A 190 4.28 -12.11 12.27
C ASP A 190 4.02 -10.87 11.40
N THR A 191 3.46 -11.06 10.20
CA THR A 191 3.25 -9.98 9.23
C THR A 191 1.85 -10.00 8.62
N GLY A 192 1.36 -8.84 8.19
CA GLY A 192 0.08 -8.76 7.48
C GLY A 192 0.03 -9.60 6.20
N ALA A 193 1.17 -9.78 5.54
CA ALA A 193 1.28 -10.63 4.36
C ALA A 193 1.04 -12.11 4.69
N SER A 194 1.62 -12.61 5.79
CA SER A 194 1.43 -14.00 6.25
C SER A 194 -0.02 -14.26 6.68
N VAL A 195 -0.67 -13.30 7.34
CA VAL A 195 -2.10 -13.38 7.70
C VAL A 195 -2.97 -13.51 6.47
N LEU A 196 -2.76 -12.66 5.45
CA LEU A 196 -3.54 -12.70 4.21
C LEU A 196 -3.32 -14.00 3.44
N THR A 197 -2.09 -14.51 3.42
CA THR A 197 -1.77 -15.79 2.77
C THR A 197 -2.46 -16.95 3.48
N ALA A 198 -2.39 -17.01 4.83
CA ALA A 198 -3.05 -18.04 5.62
C ALA A 198 -4.57 -17.99 5.44
N LEU A 199 -5.16 -16.80 5.40
CA LEU A 199 -6.58 -16.64 5.13
C LEU A 199 -6.94 -17.12 3.72
N ALA A 200 -6.17 -16.73 2.70
CA ALA A 200 -6.42 -17.18 1.33
C ALA A 200 -6.32 -18.70 1.20
N ASP A 201 -5.34 -19.34 1.82
CA ASP A 201 -5.22 -20.80 1.87
C ASP A 201 -6.43 -21.45 2.57
N SER A 202 -6.94 -20.84 3.63
CA SER A 202 -8.12 -21.36 4.35
C SER A 202 -9.43 -21.22 3.56
N LEU A 203 -9.57 -20.17 2.76
CA LEU A 203 -10.79 -19.88 2.01
C LEU A 203 -10.86 -20.63 0.68
N PHE A 204 -9.74 -20.72 -0.02
CA PHE A 204 -9.70 -21.27 -1.38
C PHE A 204 -9.12 -22.69 -1.45
N GLY A 205 -8.51 -23.14 -0.36
CA GLY A 205 -7.92 -24.47 -0.24
C GLY A 205 -6.67 -24.64 -1.12
N ARG A 206 -5.80 -25.54 -0.74
CA ARG A 206 -4.80 -26.12 -1.65
C ARG A 206 -5.37 -27.33 -2.34
#